data_3a20c19d4c309beed58ce03cd37b9931
#
_entry.id   3a20c19d4c309beed58ce03cd37b9931
#
_cell.length_a   1.000
_cell.length_b   1.000
_cell.length_c   1.000
_cell.angle_alpha   90.00
_cell.angle_beta   90.00
_cell.angle_gamma   90.00
#
_symmetry.space_group_name_H-M   'P 1'
#
loop_
_entity.id
_entity.type
_entity.pdbx_description
1 polymer ?
#
loop_
_entity_poly.entity_id
_entity_poly.type
_entity_poly.pdbx_seq_one_letter_code
_entity_poly.pdbx_strand_id
1 'polypeptide(L)'
;MQNSVNKFFIYLFFFILLINCSLSKKETSNQNEDIKIIFQKLKPIEKELNPNLNIQLQKLTKGKPFLRNNTNNSGNINFETNFDNLSSFKFKKIDQFEFNQPELLFTDSNSIIFFDGKGAIFNINEELNVNWKVNHYTKKERKLNPILYFAQNGKNLIVADNISKFYSLNLNNGDMIWSNSNQSPFNSNIKIYKNRFLAIDFDNVIRCFSLEDGSEIWNFKTEDSFIKSQKKLSLALKGEIVYFINNLGDVTSLNINDGSLIWQTPTQSNVIYQNAFSLENSDLVFANNSIYFSNNKNEIFSIDSKSGIVKWKQTVNSSLRPTIIENLIFSISEEGYVFVLDDKTGNILKITNALRNIKDKKNKIKPTGFVIAKNKIYLSLNNGRLIKIDVLTGLQENIYKIHGSKISRPYVLNGNMYLIKDNAIIKSN
;
A
#
# COMPACT_ATOMS: atom_id res chain seq x y z
N MET A 1 71.40 -27.00 -35.04
CA MET A 1 70.72 -27.99 -34.17
C MET A 1 70.28 -27.43 -32.82
N GLN A 2 70.96 -26.45 -32.26
CA GLN A 2 70.69 -25.89 -30.93
C GLN A 2 69.43 -25.00 -30.82
N ASN A 3 69.00 -24.32 -31.90
CA ASN A 3 67.81 -23.46 -31.92
C ASN A 3 66.48 -24.21 -32.00
N SER A 4 66.48 -25.47 -32.42
CA SER A 4 65.26 -26.28 -32.54
C SER A 4 64.89 -26.93 -31.18
N VAL A 5 65.88 -27.26 -30.39
CA VAL A 5 65.71 -27.88 -29.07
C VAL A 5 65.18 -26.88 -28.07
N ASN A 6 65.66 -25.65 -28.11
CA ASN A 6 65.12 -24.59 -27.18
C ASN A 6 63.65 -24.22 -27.47
N LYS A 7 63.21 -24.24 -28.72
CA LYS A 7 61.81 -24.01 -29.07
C LYS A 7 60.88 -25.16 -28.59
N PHE A 8 61.40 -26.42 -28.66
CA PHE A 8 60.65 -27.56 -28.19
C PHE A 8 60.44 -27.54 -26.69
N PHE A 9 61.47 -27.15 -25.91
CA PHE A 9 61.36 -26.99 -24.43
C PHE A 9 60.45 -25.83 -24.05
N ILE A 10 60.38 -24.75 -24.79
CA ILE A 10 59.46 -23.62 -24.54
C ILE A 10 58.02 -24.06 -24.79
N TYR A 11 57.76 -24.81 -25.87
CA TYR A 11 56.40 -25.30 -26.11
C TYR A 11 55.98 -26.39 -25.14
N LEU A 12 56.89 -27.25 -24.70
CA LEU A 12 56.64 -28.24 -23.66
C LEU A 12 56.33 -27.60 -22.32
N PHE A 13 57.02 -26.53 -21.95
CA PHE A 13 56.79 -25.77 -20.72
C PHE A 13 55.42 -25.05 -20.75
N PHE A 14 55.03 -24.47 -21.90
CA PHE A 14 53.72 -23.92 -22.08
C PHE A 14 52.60 -24.96 -22.04
N PHE A 15 52.85 -26.17 -22.55
CA PHE A 15 51.86 -27.25 -22.50
C PHE A 15 51.65 -27.80 -21.12
N ILE A 16 52.70 -27.82 -20.30
CA ILE A 16 52.62 -28.25 -18.87
C ILE A 16 51.86 -27.21 -18.01
N LEU A 17 51.96 -25.89 -18.36
CA LEU A 17 51.18 -24.84 -17.69
C LEU A 17 49.67 -24.90 -18.01
N LEU A 18 49.29 -25.44 -19.17
CA LEU A 18 47.88 -25.59 -19.54
C LEU A 18 47.23 -26.83 -18.92
N ILE A 19 47.97 -27.82 -18.46
CA ILE A 19 47.44 -29.07 -17.85
C ILE A 19 47.12 -28.85 -16.36
N ASN A 20 47.73 -27.86 -15.69
CA ASN A 20 47.45 -27.58 -14.29
C ASN A 20 46.18 -26.80 -14.00
N CYS A 21 45.36 -26.47 -15.02
CA CYS A 21 44.12 -25.71 -14.84
C CYS A 21 42.84 -26.55 -14.83
N SER A 22 42.92 -27.92 -14.80
CA SER A 22 41.73 -28.76 -14.91
C SER A 22 41.55 -29.82 -13.82
N LEU A 23 42.26 -29.72 -12.67
CA LEU A 23 42.07 -30.68 -11.57
C LEU A 23 42.10 -30.00 -10.18
N SER A 24 41.36 -28.91 -10.04
CA SER A 24 40.76 -28.59 -8.75
C SER A 24 39.30 -29.05 -8.79
N LYS A 25 39.00 -30.23 -8.27
CA LYS A 25 37.66 -30.51 -7.74
C LYS A 25 37.35 -29.35 -6.81
N LYS A 26 36.49 -28.42 -7.20
CA LYS A 26 35.82 -27.55 -6.27
C LYS A 26 35.08 -28.46 -5.30
N GLU A 27 35.63 -28.66 -4.12
CA GLU A 27 34.79 -28.91 -2.96
C GLU A 27 33.82 -27.74 -2.91
N THR A 28 32.58 -27.95 -3.35
CA THR A 28 31.45 -27.08 -3.07
C THR A 28 31.30 -27.12 -1.56
N SER A 29 32.02 -26.22 -0.87
CA SER A 29 31.77 -25.96 0.53
C SER A 29 30.29 -25.65 0.70
N ASN A 30 29.67 -26.15 1.73
CA ASN A 30 28.29 -25.97 2.18
C ASN A 30 27.89 -24.51 2.46
N GLN A 31 28.49 -23.52 1.78
CA GLN A 31 28.09 -22.10 1.88
C GLN A 31 26.71 -21.80 1.26
N ASN A 32 26.20 -22.71 0.41
CA ASN A 32 24.86 -22.53 -0.18
C ASN A 32 23.72 -22.87 0.80
N GLU A 33 23.98 -23.67 1.84
CA GLU A 33 22.94 -23.96 2.86
C GLU A 33 22.77 -22.80 3.83
N ASP A 34 23.87 -22.15 4.23
CA ASP A 34 23.80 -20.99 5.12
C ASP A 34 23.16 -19.76 4.46
N ILE A 35 23.39 -19.56 3.17
CA ILE A 35 22.72 -18.49 2.40
C ILE A 35 21.22 -18.77 2.26
N LYS A 36 20.82 -20.04 2.11
CA LYS A 36 19.39 -20.41 2.09
C LYS A 36 18.69 -20.14 3.42
N ILE A 37 19.37 -20.32 4.53
CA ILE A 37 18.82 -20.10 5.87
C ILE A 37 18.61 -18.60 6.14
N ILE A 38 19.53 -17.73 5.69
CA ILE A 38 19.42 -16.27 5.86
C ILE A 38 18.22 -15.69 5.11
N PHE A 39 17.80 -16.30 4.00
CA PHE A 39 16.67 -15.88 3.18
C PHE A 39 15.41 -16.75 3.34
N GLN A 40 15.38 -17.69 4.29
CA GLN A 40 14.13 -18.40 4.58
C GLN A 40 13.13 -17.39 5.15
N LYS A 41 12.11 -17.06 4.33
CA LYS A 41 10.87 -16.45 4.84
C LYS A 41 10.37 -17.37 5.96
N LEU A 42 10.15 -16.82 7.14
CA LEU A 42 9.42 -17.53 8.19
C LEU A 42 8.13 -18.04 7.55
N LYS A 43 7.92 -19.36 7.60
CA LYS A 43 6.70 -19.93 7.02
C LYS A 43 5.51 -19.32 7.75
N PRO A 44 4.52 -18.83 7.02
CA PRO A 44 3.31 -18.30 7.64
C PRO A 44 2.59 -19.40 8.43
N ILE A 45 1.70 -19.00 9.31
CA ILE A 45 0.84 -19.92 10.04
C ILE A 45 -0.05 -20.64 9.01
N GLU A 46 0.16 -21.95 8.84
CA GLU A 46 -0.58 -22.76 7.86
C GLU A 46 -1.89 -23.35 8.41
N LYS A 47 -2.13 -23.23 9.71
CA LYS A 47 -3.30 -23.81 10.38
C LYS A 47 -4.27 -22.72 10.83
N GLU A 48 -5.55 -23.02 10.65
CA GLU A 48 -6.61 -22.21 11.21
C GLU A 48 -6.63 -22.31 12.75
N LEU A 49 -6.89 -21.17 13.41
CA LEU A 49 -7.00 -21.07 14.86
C LEU A 49 -8.44 -20.76 15.24
N ASN A 50 -8.95 -21.41 16.29
CA ASN A 50 -10.30 -21.22 16.83
C ASN A 50 -11.39 -21.25 15.74
N PRO A 51 -11.53 -22.31 14.94
CA PRO A 51 -12.46 -22.35 13.81
C PRO A 51 -13.92 -22.19 14.28
N ASN A 52 -14.23 -22.59 15.50
CA ASN A 52 -15.59 -22.52 16.07
C ASN A 52 -15.89 -21.18 16.76
N LEU A 53 -14.93 -20.26 16.87
CA LEU A 53 -15.17 -18.94 17.44
C LEU A 53 -15.97 -18.07 16.46
N ASN A 54 -17.15 -17.66 16.88
CA ASN A 54 -18.02 -16.78 16.12
C ASN A 54 -17.70 -15.32 16.46
N ILE A 55 -17.36 -14.52 15.42
CA ILE A 55 -17.07 -13.10 15.56
C ILE A 55 -18.28 -12.29 15.13
N GLN A 56 -18.88 -11.54 16.05
CA GLN A 56 -20.02 -10.65 15.78
C GLN A 56 -19.59 -9.20 15.86
N LEU A 57 -19.92 -8.41 14.84
CA LEU A 57 -19.71 -6.97 14.80
C LEU A 57 -21.04 -6.26 15.07
N GLN A 58 -21.11 -5.50 16.15
CA GLN A 58 -22.36 -4.88 16.60
C GLN A 58 -22.63 -3.54 15.92
N LYS A 59 -21.57 -2.80 15.55
CA LYS A 59 -21.69 -1.43 15.05
C LYS A 59 -21.33 -1.30 13.59
N LEU A 60 -22.20 -0.62 12.84
CA LEU A 60 -21.86 -0.10 11.51
C LEU A 60 -21.15 1.24 11.65
N THR A 61 -20.19 1.47 10.76
CA THR A 61 -19.51 2.77 10.65
C THR A 61 -20.51 3.82 10.19
N LYS A 62 -20.62 4.92 10.92
CA LYS A 62 -21.49 6.05 10.56
C LYS A 62 -20.85 6.84 9.40
N GLY A 63 -21.68 7.31 8.46
CA GLY A 63 -21.27 8.17 7.36
C GLY A 63 -20.57 7.44 6.21
N LYS A 64 -19.71 8.16 5.49
CA LYS A 64 -19.00 7.69 4.27
C LYS A 64 -17.52 7.49 4.58
N PRO A 65 -17.08 6.28 4.96
CA PRO A 65 -15.71 6.06 5.48
C PRO A 65 -14.60 6.28 4.46
N PHE A 66 -14.90 6.36 3.16
CA PHE A 66 -13.93 6.69 2.13
C PHE A 66 -13.88 8.18 1.79
N LEU A 67 -14.81 8.97 2.30
CA LEU A 67 -14.83 10.40 2.13
C LEU A 67 -13.97 11.06 3.21
N ARG A 68 -12.92 11.78 2.80
CA ARG A 68 -11.99 12.49 3.72
C ARG A 68 -11.49 11.62 4.89
N ASN A 69 -11.09 10.38 4.60
CA ASN A 69 -10.64 9.44 5.64
C ASN A 69 -9.26 9.83 6.19
N ASN A 70 -9.23 10.68 7.20
CA ASN A 70 -7.99 11.12 7.84
C ASN A 70 -7.31 10.03 8.68
N THR A 71 -8.08 9.10 9.24
CA THR A 71 -7.55 8.03 10.11
C THR A 71 -7.18 6.76 9.36
N ASN A 72 -7.51 6.67 8.08
CA ASN A 72 -7.38 5.49 7.21
C ASN A 72 -8.24 4.27 7.63
N ASN A 73 -9.01 4.34 8.72
CA ASN A 73 -9.89 3.25 9.13
C ASN A 73 -11.23 3.31 8.39
N SER A 74 -11.63 2.22 7.75
CA SER A 74 -12.93 2.11 7.08
C SER A 74 -14.04 1.51 7.96
N GLY A 75 -13.66 0.74 8.98
CA GLY A 75 -14.61 0.09 9.89
C GLY A 75 -15.55 -0.91 9.19
N ASN A 76 -16.76 -1.11 9.78
CA ASN A 76 -17.81 -1.98 9.24
C ASN A 76 -18.81 -1.13 8.44
N ILE A 77 -18.74 -1.17 7.13
CA ILE A 77 -19.47 -0.28 6.21
C ILE A 77 -20.91 -0.78 6.04
N ASN A 78 -21.87 0.13 5.89
CA ASN A 78 -23.24 -0.22 5.52
C ASN A 78 -23.36 -0.46 4.00
N PHE A 79 -23.03 -1.68 3.56
CA PHE A 79 -23.05 -2.07 2.14
C PHE A 79 -23.28 -3.58 2.01
N GLU A 80 -24.03 -3.96 0.97
CA GLU A 80 -24.19 -5.35 0.54
C GLU A 80 -24.58 -5.40 -0.94
N THR A 81 -24.01 -6.34 -1.70
CA THR A 81 -24.33 -6.58 -3.10
C THR A 81 -24.08 -8.03 -3.48
N ASN A 82 -24.73 -8.50 -4.56
CA ASN A 82 -24.51 -9.82 -5.15
C ASN A 82 -23.67 -9.81 -6.42
N PHE A 83 -23.21 -8.64 -6.89
CA PHE A 83 -22.39 -8.48 -8.11
C PHE A 83 -23.04 -9.02 -9.40
N ASP A 84 -24.36 -9.04 -9.48
CA ASP A 84 -25.10 -9.51 -10.65
C ASP A 84 -24.97 -8.56 -11.85
N ASN A 85 -24.84 -7.26 -11.56
CA ASN A 85 -24.73 -6.21 -12.57
C ASN A 85 -23.44 -5.42 -12.39
N LEU A 86 -22.57 -5.48 -13.40
CA LEU A 86 -21.31 -4.73 -13.43
C LEU A 86 -21.33 -3.71 -14.57
N SER A 87 -21.05 -2.47 -14.25
CA SER A 87 -20.76 -1.43 -15.24
C SER A 87 -19.29 -1.04 -15.20
N SER A 88 -18.77 -0.41 -16.25
CA SER A 88 -17.36 -0.04 -16.29
C SER A 88 -17.12 1.26 -17.05
N PHE A 89 -16.18 2.06 -16.56
CA PHE A 89 -15.61 3.22 -17.23
C PHE A 89 -14.19 2.93 -17.67
N LYS A 90 -13.89 3.03 -18.98
CA LYS A 90 -12.56 2.74 -19.55
C LYS A 90 -11.70 4.00 -19.65
N PHE A 91 -10.40 3.86 -19.37
CA PHE A 91 -9.40 4.92 -19.46
C PHE A 91 -8.07 4.39 -20.02
N LYS A 92 -7.07 5.24 -20.25
CA LYS A 92 -5.76 4.82 -20.73
C LYS A 92 -5.05 4.00 -19.67
N LYS A 93 -4.53 2.85 -20.10
CA LYS A 93 -3.86 1.88 -19.23
C LYS A 93 -2.79 2.52 -18.34
N ILE A 94 -2.80 2.12 -17.07
CA ILE A 94 -1.76 2.44 -16.10
C ILE A 94 -0.68 1.37 -16.20
N ASP A 95 0.53 1.79 -16.56
CA ASP A 95 1.68 0.89 -16.64
C ASP A 95 2.09 0.45 -15.24
N GLN A 96 2.59 -0.78 -15.12
CA GLN A 96 3.00 -1.35 -13.83
C GLN A 96 1.93 -1.22 -12.73
N PHE A 97 0.67 -1.48 -13.08
CA PHE A 97 -0.47 -1.40 -12.15
C PHE A 97 -0.26 -2.18 -10.85
N GLU A 98 0.62 -3.16 -10.87
CA GLU A 98 0.99 -3.93 -9.67
C GLU A 98 1.63 -3.05 -8.59
N PHE A 99 2.43 -2.08 -8.97
CA PHE A 99 3.11 -1.15 -8.07
C PHE A 99 2.38 0.19 -7.97
N ASN A 100 1.80 0.65 -9.08
CA ASN A 100 1.24 1.99 -9.24
C ASN A 100 -0.30 1.98 -9.15
N GLN A 101 -0.85 1.25 -8.19
CA GLN A 101 -2.27 1.13 -8.02
C GLN A 101 -2.89 2.47 -7.61
N PRO A 102 -3.75 3.09 -8.45
CA PRO A 102 -4.38 4.36 -8.10
C PRO A 102 -5.39 4.18 -6.97
N GLU A 103 -5.64 5.24 -6.22
CA GLU A 103 -6.74 5.33 -5.29
C GLU A 103 -7.86 6.19 -5.86
N LEU A 104 -9.10 5.82 -5.58
CA LEU A 104 -10.25 6.65 -5.89
C LEU A 104 -10.43 7.70 -4.82
N LEU A 105 -10.55 8.97 -5.22
CA LEU A 105 -11.03 10.02 -4.34
C LEU A 105 -12.52 10.23 -4.56
N PHE A 106 -13.31 10.07 -3.51
CA PHE A 106 -14.73 10.44 -3.54
C PHE A 106 -14.90 11.87 -3.04
N THR A 107 -15.75 12.62 -3.70
CA THR A 107 -16.01 14.03 -3.37
C THR A 107 -17.28 14.21 -2.55
N ASP A 108 -17.41 15.35 -1.91
CA ASP A 108 -18.63 15.71 -1.15
C ASP A 108 -19.90 15.71 -2.03
N SER A 109 -19.74 15.97 -3.34
CA SER A 109 -20.81 15.91 -4.35
C SER A 109 -21.02 14.49 -4.91
N ASN A 110 -20.46 13.46 -4.30
CA ASN A 110 -20.52 12.06 -4.72
C ASN A 110 -19.88 11.77 -6.08
N SER A 111 -19.04 12.65 -6.60
CA SER A 111 -18.25 12.34 -7.79
C SER A 111 -16.99 11.59 -7.44
N ILE A 112 -16.36 11.00 -8.45
CA ILE A 112 -15.18 10.13 -8.33
C ILE A 112 -14.05 10.76 -9.12
N ILE A 113 -12.93 11.02 -8.44
CA ILE A 113 -11.69 11.53 -9.04
C ILE A 113 -10.68 10.40 -9.16
N PHE A 114 -10.05 10.28 -10.31
CA PHE A 114 -8.97 9.34 -10.59
C PHE A 114 -8.12 9.83 -11.77
N PHE A 115 -7.04 9.11 -12.09
CA PHE A 115 -6.16 9.45 -13.20
C PHE A 115 -5.89 8.25 -14.11
N ASP A 116 -5.47 8.52 -15.35
CA ASP A 116 -5.04 7.50 -16.31
C ASP A 116 -3.51 7.41 -16.42
N GLY A 117 -2.99 6.40 -17.13
CA GLY A 117 -1.56 6.15 -17.31
C GLY A 117 -0.78 7.26 -18.02
N LYS A 118 -1.41 8.38 -18.40
CA LYS A 118 -0.77 9.56 -18.97
C LYS A 118 -1.01 10.82 -18.15
N GLY A 119 -1.51 10.64 -16.91
CA GLY A 119 -1.76 11.74 -15.98
C GLY A 119 -2.99 12.58 -16.32
N ALA A 120 -3.90 12.11 -17.16
CA ALA A 120 -5.18 12.77 -17.32
C ALA A 120 -6.03 12.51 -16.08
N ILE A 121 -6.60 13.57 -15.51
CA ILE A 121 -7.49 13.54 -14.35
C ILE A 121 -8.93 13.54 -14.84
N PHE A 122 -9.73 12.67 -14.26
CA PHE A 122 -11.15 12.54 -14.55
C PHE A 122 -11.96 12.85 -13.30
N ASN A 123 -13.05 13.56 -13.48
CA ASN A 123 -14.15 13.64 -12.55
C ASN A 123 -15.36 12.97 -13.23
N ILE A 124 -15.85 11.88 -12.64
CA ILE A 124 -17.03 11.19 -13.13
C ILE A 124 -18.12 11.15 -12.05
N ASN A 125 -19.37 11.05 -12.46
CA ASN A 125 -20.48 10.86 -11.53
C ASN A 125 -20.68 9.37 -11.17
N GLU A 126 -21.68 9.07 -10.34
CA GLU A 126 -21.99 7.69 -9.90
C GLU A 126 -22.48 6.81 -11.07
N GLU A 127 -23.04 7.37 -12.12
CA GLU A 127 -23.48 6.69 -13.35
C GLU A 127 -22.31 6.43 -14.32
N LEU A 128 -21.07 6.77 -13.91
CA LEU A 128 -19.84 6.68 -14.70
C LEU A 128 -19.79 7.63 -15.92
N ASN A 129 -20.57 8.73 -15.91
CA ASN A 129 -20.48 9.79 -16.92
C ASN A 129 -19.41 10.81 -16.53
N VAL A 130 -18.71 11.34 -17.52
CA VAL A 130 -17.65 12.33 -17.32
C VAL A 130 -18.25 13.69 -17.05
N ASN A 131 -17.98 14.26 -15.87
CA ASN A 131 -18.26 15.65 -15.56
C ASN A 131 -17.22 16.57 -16.23
N TRP A 132 -15.94 16.24 -16.03
CA TRP A 132 -14.82 16.90 -16.72
C TRP A 132 -13.58 15.97 -16.78
N LYS A 133 -12.69 16.31 -17.73
CA LYS A 133 -11.40 15.65 -17.91
C LYS A 133 -10.36 16.67 -18.30
N VAL A 134 -9.23 16.68 -17.60
CA VAL A 134 -8.10 17.59 -17.86
C VAL A 134 -6.77 16.84 -17.88
N ASN A 135 -5.75 17.43 -18.48
CA ASN A 135 -4.38 16.93 -18.41
C ASN A 135 -3.41 18.12 -18.41
N HIS A 136 -2.78 18.37 -17.27
CA HIS A 136 -1.87 19.48 -17.04
C HIS A 136 -0.39 19.11 -17.28
N TYR A 137 -0.13 17.97 -17.95
CA TYR A 137 1.21 17.50 -18.26
C TYR A 137 1.59 17.77 -19.72
N THR A 138 2.83 18.20 -19.96
CA THR A 138 3.43 18.32 -21.29
C THR A 138 3.62 16.95 -21.94
N LYS A 139 3.90 16.92 -23.26
CA LYS A 139 4.19 15.66 -23.97
C LYS A 139 5.39 14.89 -23.38
N LYS A 140 6.40 15.60 -22.83
CA LYS A 140 7.57 14.98 -22.19
C LYS A 140 7.19 14.36 -20.86
N GLU A 141 6.45 15.06 -19.99
CA GLU A 141 6.02 14.58 -18.70
C GLU A 141 5.08 13.37 -18.80
N ARG A 142 4.20 13.33 -19.79
CA ARG A 142 3.29 12.17 -20.02
C ARG A 142 4.06 10.87 -20.33
N LYS A 143 5.31 10.95 -20.84
CA LYS A 143 6.15 9.77 -21.08
C LYS A 143 6.71 9.19 -19.78
N LEU A 144 6.74 9.97 -18.70
CA LEU A 144 7.19 9.54 -17.37
C LEU A 144 6.12 8.74 -16.63
N ASN A 145 4.92 8.59 -17.20
CA ASN A 145 3.77 7.89 -16.58
C ASN A 145 3.50 8.41 -15.17
N PRO A 146 3.04 9.68 -15.04
CA PRO A 146 2.84 10.29 -13.73
C PRO A 146 1.81 9.53 -12.89
N ILE A 147 2.13 9.33 -11.62
CA ILE A 147 1.27 8.75 -10.59
C ILE A 147 0.81 9.89 -9.71
N LEU A 148 -0.50 10.04 -9.57
CA LEU A 148 -1.11 11.16 -8.90
C LEU A 148 -1.73 10.77 -7.56
N TYR A 149 -1.56 11.62 -6.58
CA TYR A 149 -2.18 11.55 -5.27
C TYR A 149 -3.14 12.71 -5.12
N PHE A 150 -4.32 12.44 -4.55
CA PHE A 150 -5.41 13.40 -4.48
C PHE A 150 -5.89 13.64 -3.06
N ALA A 151 -6.28 14.89 -2.80
CA ALA A 151 -7.11 15.26 -1.66
C ALA A 151 -8.04 16.41 -2.04
N GLN A 152 -9.21 16.51 -1.41
CA GLN A 152 -10.13 17.62 -1.66
C GLN A 152 -10.42 18.43 -0.39
N ASN A 153 -10.65 19.72 -0.58
CA ASN A 153 -11.18 20.62 0.45
C ASN A 153 -12.20 21.60 -0.16
N GLY A 154 -13.49 21.33 0.08
CA GLY A 154 -14.56 22.13 -0.51
C GLY A 154 -14.50 22.15 -2.04
N LYS A 155 -14.15 23.30 -2.64
CA LYS A 155 -14.06 23.49 -4.09
C LYS A 155 -12.69 23.17 -4.70
N ASN A 156 -11.68 22.85 -3.88
CA ASN A 156 -10.31 22.65 -4.32
C ASN A 156 -9.94 21.17 -4.34
N LEU A 157 -9.35 20.72 -5.45
CA LEU A 157 -8.69 19.43 -5.60
C LEU A 157 -7.18 19.65 -5.57
N ILE A 158 -6.52 19.12 -4.54
CA ILE A 158 -5.06 19.12 -4.42
C ILE A 158 -4.50 17.86 -5.06
N VAL A 159 -3.49 18.04 -5.89
CA VAL A 159 -2.79 16.97 -6.62
C VAL A 159 -1.30 17.08 -6.32
N ALA A 160 -0.66 15.97 -5.97
CA ALA A 160 0.78 15.84 -5.93
C ALA A 160 1.17 14.59 -6.73
N ASP A 161 2.38 14.54 -7.29
CA ASP A 161 2.78 13.46 -8.17
C ASP A 161 4.21 12.94 -7.93
N ASN A 162 4.51 11.80 -8.57
CA ASN A 162 5.82 11.15 -8.53
C ASN A 162 6.87 11.77 -9.45
N ILE A 163 6.60 12.93 -10.07
CA ILE A 163 7.53 13.71 -10.89
C ILE A 163 7.79 15.10 -10.33
N SER A 164 7.54 15.28 -9.02
CA SER A 164 7.79 16.49 -8.22
C SER A 164 6.85 17.68 -8.48
N LYS A 165 5.73 17.50 -9.20
CA LYS A 165 4.73 18.56 -9.33
C LYS A 165 3.65 18.44 -8.28
N PHE A 166 3.14 19.59 -7.83
CA PHE A 166 1.93 19.65 -7.03
C PHE A 166 1.15 20.92 -7.37
N TYR A 167 -0.16 20.83 -7.33
CA TYR A 167 -1.02 21.89 -7.81
C TYR A 167 -2.44 21.79 -7.26
N SER A 168 -3.17 22.88 -7.32
CA SER A 168 -4.58 22.94 -6.99
C SER A 168 -5.44 23.17 -8.23
N LEU A 169 -6.53 22.44 -8.32
CA LEU A 169 -7.53 22.56 -9.36
C LEU A 169 -8.87 22.96 -8.74
N ASN A 170 -9.67 23.67 -9.51
CA ASN A 170 -11.10 23.85 -9.21
C ASN A 170 -11.82 22.51 -9.40
N LEU A 171 -12.41 21.98 -8.33
CA LEU A 171 -13.07 20.67 -8.34
C LEU A 171 -14.26 20.58 -9.31
N ASN A 172 -14.90 21.70 -9.64
CA ASN A 172 -16.10 21.71 -10.48
C ASN A 172 -15.78 21.58 -11.98
N ASN A 173 -14.64 22.10 -12.45
CA ASN A 173 -14.31 22.17 -13.88
C ASN A 173 -12.90 21.72 -14.24
N GLY A 174 -12.03 21.45 -13.23
CA GLY A 174 -10.65 21.01 -13.44
C GLY A 174 -9.67 22.11 -13.82
N ASP A 175 -10.05 23.40 -13.77
CA ASP A 175 -9.15 24.51 -14.05
C ASP A 175 -8.06 24.65 -13.02
N MET A 176 -6.85 25.00 -13.48
CA MET A 176 -5.68 25.22 -12.62
C MET A 176 -5.86 26.48 -11.78
N ILE A 177 -5.73 26.37 -10.46
CA ILE A 177 -5.73 27.52 -9.54
C ILE A 177 -4.29 27.98 -9.31
N TRP A 178 -3.42 27.08 -8.92
CA TRP A 178 -1.97 27.30 -8.76
C TRP A 178 -1.19 26.01 -9.02
N SER A 179 0.11 26.13 -9.34
CA SER A 179 1.01 25.00 -9.59
C SER A 179 2.41 25.32 -9.11
N ASN A 180 3.03 24.36 -8.39
CA ASN A 180 4.38 24.46 -7.84
C ASN A 180 5.16 23.16 -8.13
N SER A 181 6.46 23.20 -7.86
CA SER A 181 7.35 22.03 -7.94
C SER A 181 8.07 21.81 -6.62
N ASN A 182 8.21 20.55 -6.22
CA ASN A 182 9.02 20.13 -5.08
C ASN A 182 10.43 19.74 -5.53
N GLN A 183 11.38 19.68 -4.62
CA GLN A 183 12.75 19.22 -4.90
C GLN A 183 12.80 17.72 -5.21
N SER A 184 11.96 16.93 -4.52
CA SER A 184 11.89 15.49 -4.64
C SER A 184 10.48 15.03 -5.04
N PRO A 185 10.32 13.93 -5.79
CA PRO A 185 9.01 13.34 -6.11
C PRO A 185 8.21 13.01 -4.86
N PHE A 186 6.89 13.17 -4.90
CA PHE A 186 6.03 12.71 -3.81
C PHE A 186 5.81 11.20 -3.86
N ASN A 187 5.69 10.59 -2.68
CA ASN A 187 5.45 9.15 -2.53
C ASN A 187 4.46 8.86 -1.38
N SER A 188 3.43 9.65 -1.23
CA SER A 188 2.42 9.41 -0.20
C SER A 188 1.04 9.91 -0.61
N ASN A 189 0.02 9.46 0.11
CA ASN A 189 -1.28 10.12 0.05
C ASN A 189 -1.17 11.55 0.61
N ILE A 190 -2.04 12.41 0.14
CA ILE A 190 -2.21 13.76 0.66
C ILE A 190 -3.25 13.73 1.79
N LYS A 191 -2.99 14.42 2.88
CA LYS A 191 -3.96 14.67 3.94
C LYS A 191 -4.17 16.16 4.11
N ILE A 192 -5.41 16.56 4.35
CA ILE A 192 -5.79 17.97 4.55
C ILE A 192 -6.21 18.19 6.00
N TYR A 193 -5.71 19.28 6.56
CA TYR A 193 -6.08 19.79 7.87
C TYR A 193 -6.31 21.30 7.82
N LYS A 194 -7.55 21.76 8.07
CA LYS A 194 -7.94 23.17 7.95
C LYS A 194 -7.53 23.75 6.58
N ASN A 195 -6.68 24.79 6.58
CA ASN A 195 -6.19 25.50 5.38
C ASN A 195 -4.83 24.99 4.88
N ARG A 196 -4.41 23.80 5.23
CA ARG A 196 -3.12 23.22 4.86
C ARG A 196 -3.24 21.77 4.45
N PHE A 197 -2.26 21.28 3.68
CA PHE A 197 -2.15 19.89 3.33
C PHE A 197 -0.75 19.34 3.59
N LEU A 198 -0.67 18.03 3.79
CA LEU A 198 0.56 17.31 4.11
C LEU A 198 0.79 16.20 3.08
N ALA A 199 2.03 16.04 2.66
CA ALA A 199 2.51 14.95 1.82
C ALA A 199 3.95 14.59 2.18
N ILE A 200 4.37 13.35 1.87
CA ILE A 200 5.76 12.89 2.06
C ILE A 200 6.39 12.68 0.69
N ASP A 201 7.63 13.09 0.54
CA ASP A 201 8.42 12.87 -0.66
C ASP A 201 9.33 11.62 -0.53
N PHE A 202 10.02 11.27 -1.64
CA PHE A 202 10.93 10.14 -1.69
C PHE A 202 12.16 10.28 -0.79
N ASP A 203 12.48 11.50 -0.32
CA ASP A 203 13.60 11.75 0.61
C ASP A 203 13.20 11.65 2.08
N ASN A 204 12.04 11.01 2.37
CA ASN A 204 11.46 10.88 3.71
C ASN A 204 11.22 12.24 4.40
N VAL A 205 10.95 13.28 3.62
CA VAL A 205 10.57 14.59 4.13
C VAL A 205 9.05 14.71 4.09
N ILE A 206 8.43 14.82 5.27
CA ILE A 206 7.04 15.27 5.34
C ILE A 206 7.02 16.79 5.22
N ARG A 207 6.14 17.30 4.37
CA ARG A 207 5.97 18.72 4.10
C ARG A 207 4.54 19.15 4.36
N CYS A 208 4.39 20.33 4.91
CA CYS A 208 3.12 20.99 5.12
C CYS A 208 3.06 22.25 4.25
N PHE A 209 2.01 22.35 3.45
CA PHE A 209 1.82 23.43 2.50
C PHE A 209 0.50 24.17 2.76
N SER A 210 0.45 25.43 2.38
CA SER A 210 -0.76 26.25 2.32
C SER A 210 -1.69 25.73 1.21
N LEU A 211 -2.99 25.65 1.49
CA LEU A 211 -4.00 25.34 0.45
C LEU A 211 -4.24 26.51 -0.49
N GLU A 212 -3.93 27.74 -0.07
CA GLU A 212 -4.22 28.96 -0.81
C GLU A 212 -3.33 29.09 -2.06
N ASP A 213 -2.02 28.89 -1.87
CA ASP A 213 -1.01 29.14 -2.89
C ASP A 213 0.05 28.03 -3.06
N GLY A 214 -0.01 26.99 -2.22
CA GLY A 214 0.97 25.89 -2.21
C GLY A 214 2.33 26.27 -1.62
N SER A 215 2.46 27.41 -0.92
CA SER A 215 3.70 27.75 -0.21
C SER A 215 3.98 26.76 0.91
N GLU A 216 5.26 26.38 1.10
CA GLU A 216 5.67 25.51 2.20
C GLU A 216 5.60 26.27 3.52
N ILE A 217 4.90 25.72 4.52
CA ILE A 217 4.75 26.27 5.86
C ILE A 217 5.87 25.73 6.77
N TRP A 218 6.07 24.41 6.73
CA TRP A 218 7.14 23.72 7.44
C TRP A 218 7.45 22.36 6.77
N ASN A 219 8.60 21.82 7.08
CA ASN A 219 8.97 20.45 6.71
C ASN A 219 9.68 19.76 7.88
N PHE A 220 9.69 18.43 7.86
CA PHE A 220 10.42 17.60 8.81
C PHE A 220 11.04 16.41 8.09
N LYS A 221 12.36 16.28 8.19
CA LYS A 221 13.10 15.16 7.57
C LYS A 221 13.37 14.08 8.60
N THR A 222 13.03 12.83 8.27
CA THR A 222 13.44 11.66 9.06
C THR A 222 14.70 11.03 8.47
N GLU A 223 15.24 10.03 9.16
CA GLU A 223 16.33 9.23 8.62
C GLU A 223 15.93 8.58 7.29
N ASP A 224 16.91 8.36 6.45
CA ASP A 224 16.75 7.89 5.10
C ASP A 224 17.70 6.73 4.80
N SER A 225 17.33 5.84 3.87
CA SER A 225 18.19 4.82 3.32
C SER A 225 18.63 5.16 1.90
N PHE A 226 19.82 4.72 1.52
CA PHE A 226 20.33 4.92 0.16
C PHE A 226 19.42 4.23 -0.89
N ILE A 227 18.90 3.04 -0.54
CA ILE A 227 17.95 2.30 -1.39
C ILE A 227 16.56 2.41 -0.77
N LYS A 228 15.60 2.95 -1.53
CA LYS A 228 14.25 3.24 -1.05
C LYS A 228 13.23 2.25 -1.59
N SER A 229 12.27 1.90 -0.75
CA SER A 229 11.08 1.16 -1.19
C SER A 229 10.23 2.02 -2.12
N GLN A 230 9.70 1.42 -3.19
CA GLN A 230 8.72 2.09 -4.06
C GLN A 230 7.30 2.05 -3.47
N LYS A 231 7.11 1.36 -2.35
CA LYS A 231 5.81 1.34 -1.66
C LYS A 231 5.45 2.74 -1.21
N LYS A 232 4.23 3.14 -1.51
CA LYS A 232 3.67 4.42 -1.07
C LYS A 232 3.69 4.54 0.45
N LEU A 233 4.20 5.65 0.95
CA LEU A 233 4.25 5.98 2.37
C LEU A 233 2.86 6.40 2.87
N SER A 234 2.58 6.15 4.13
CA SER A 234 1.28 6.40 4.73
C SER A 234 1.32 7.51 5.76
N LEU A 235 0.26 8.34 5.71
CA LEU A 235 -0.06 9.34 6.73
C LEU A 235 -1.44 9.06 7.32
N ALA A 236 -1.60 9.33 8.61
CA ALA A 236 -2.88 9.37 9.30
C ALA A 236 -2.97 10.64 10.16
N LEU A 237 -4.15 11.25 10.26
CA LEU A 237 -4.37 12.44 11.07
C LEU A 237 -5.38 12.18 12.18
N LYS A 238 -5.13 12.75 13.35
CA LYS A 238 -6.11 12.83 14.44
C LYS A 238 -5.97 14.14 15.21
N GLY A 239 -7.00 14.98 15.13
CA GLY A 239 -6.92 16.32 15.69
C GLY A 239 -5.79 17.12 15.05
N GLU A 240 -4.91 17.69 15.85
CA GLU A 240 -3.74 18.50 15.44
C GLU A 240 -2.45 17.67 15.28
N ILE A 241 -2.58 16.36 15.21
CA ILE A 241 -1.44 15.44 15.14
C ILE A 241 -1.44 14.69 13.81
N VAL A 242 -0.27 14.62 13.16
CA VAL A 242 0.02 13.74 12.04
C VAL A 242 0.91 12.59 12.48
N TYR A 243 0.56 11.39 12.05
CA TYR A 243 1.37 10.19 12.18
C TYR A 243 1.78 9.74 10.79
N PHE A 244 3.04 9.39 10.60
CA PHE A 244 3.52 8.88 9.33
C PHE A 244 4.61 7.83 9.51
N ILE A 245 4.81 7.00 8.49
CA ILE A 245 5.84 5.97 8.45
C ILE A 245 6.82 6.30 7.32
N ASN A 246 8.12 6.18 7.60
CA ASN A 246 9.18 6.39 6.62
C ASN A 246 9.57 5.09 5.89
N ASN A 247 10.52 5.18 4.96
CA ASN A 247 11.04 4.03 4.20
C ASN A 247 11.77 2.98 5.07
N LEU A 248 12.22 3.34 6.26
CA LEU A 248 12.88 2.45 7.21
C LEU A 248 11.88 1.70 8.10
N GLY A 249 10.61 2.10 8.08
CA GLY A 249 9.56 1.56 8.94
C GLY A 249 9.40 2.30 10.26
N ASP A 250 10.09 3.42 10.47
CA ASP A 250 9.93 4.22 11.67
C ASP A 250 8.64 5.02 11.62
N VAL A 251 7.91 5.01 12.74
CA VAL A 251 6.69 5.79 12.89
C VAL A 251 7.00 7.08 13.64
N THR A 252 6.60 8.20 13.07
CA THR A 252 6.83 9.54 13.61
C THR A 252 5.50 10.25 13.85
N SER A 253 5.40 11.00 14.94
CA SER A 253 4.27 11.86 15.29
C SER A 253 4.72 13.29 15.39
N LEU A 254 4.02 14.20 14.68
CA LEU A 254 4.30 15.63 14.69
C LEU A 254 3.03 16.44 14.99
N ASN A 255 3.22 17.62 15.54
CA ASN A 255 2.17 18.64 15.58
C ASN A 255 1.98 19.24 14.18
N ILE A 256 0.75 19.24 13.67
CA ILE A 256 0.43 19.75 12.33
C ILE A 256 0.64 21.26 12.22
N ASN A 257 0.50 22.03 13.30
CA ASN A 257 0.53 23.49 13.24
C ASN A 257 1.94 24.04 12.97
N ASP A 258 2.99 23.38 13.50
CA ASP A 258 4.36 23.88 13.45
C ASP A 258 5.41 22.84 13.02
N GLY A 259 5.01 21.57 12.82
CA GLY A 259 5.92 20.49 12.48
C GLY A 259 6.79 20.00 13.62
N SER A 260 6.54 20.42 14.86
CA SER A 260 7.33 19.98 16.02
C SER A 260 7.16 18.49 16.30
N LEU A 261 8.30 17.82 16.61
CA LEU A 261 8.33 16.41 16.93
C LEU A 261 7.67 16.13 18.28
N ILE A 262 6.71 15.23 18.30
CA ILE A 262 6.08 14.72 19.52
C ILE A 262 6.79 13.45 19.97
N TRP A 263 6.91 12.46 19.07
CA TRP A 263 7.69 11.24 19.29
C TRP A 263 8.06 10.57 17.96
N GLN A 264 9.10 9.74 18.01
CA GLN A 264 9.51 8.86 16.91
C GLN A 264 9.84 7.49 17.47
N THR A 265 9.31 6.45 16.83
CA THR A 265 9.48 5.05 17.26
C THR A 265 10.08 4.23 16.13
N PRO A 266 11.32 3.75 16.26
CA PRO A 266 11.88 2.79 15.34
C PRO A 266 11.18 1.44 15.52
N THR A 267 10.80 0.80 14.39
CA THR A 267 10.10 -0.49 14.43
C THR A 267 10.93 -1.63 13.88
N GLN A 268 12.06 -1.31 13.25
CA GLN A 268 12.96 -2.30 12.67
C GLN A 268 14.31 -2.33 13.41
N SER A 269 14.94 -3.51 13.47
CA SER A 269 16.30 -3.62 13.97
C SER A 269 17.32 -3.13 12.95
N ASN A 270 18.52 -2.69 13.42
CA ASN A 270 19.62 -2.19 12.58
C ASN A 270 20.03 -3.17 11.46
N VAL A 271 19.87 -4.48 11.65
CA VAL A 271 20.17 -5.50 10.64
C VAL A 271 19.19 -5.44 9.46
N ILE A 272 17.97 -4.97 9.70
CA ILE A 272 16.93 -4.88 8.67
C ILE A 272 17.08 -3.59 7.84
N TYR A 273 17.72 -2.54 8.36
CA TYR A 273 18.00 -1.32 7.60
C TYR A 273 18.79 -1.57 6.31
N GLN A 274 19.64 -2.58 6.28
CA GLN A 274 20.39 -2.98 5.06
C GLN A 274 19.46 -3.53 3.96
N ASN A 275 18.27 -4.00 4.31
CA ASN A 275 17.28 -4.54 3.40
C ASN A 275 15.98 -3.70 3.35
N ALA A 276 16.05 -2.43 3.71
CA ALA A 276 14.89 -1.54 3.78
C ALA A 276 14.13 -1.42 2.44
N PHE A 277 14.81 -1.56 1.30
CA PHE A 277 14.19 -1.55 -0.02
C PHE A 277 13.12 -2.62 -0.24
N SER A 278 13.21 -3.74 0.50
CA SER A 278 12.23 -4.84 0.43
C SER A 278 11.15 -4.73 1.50
N LEU A 279 11.18 -3.70 2.34
CA LEU A 279 10.17 -3.49 3.38
C LEU A 279 8.90 -2.89 2.75
N GLU A 280 7.79 -3.58 2.92
CA GLU A 280 6.48 -3.11 2.52
C GLU A 280 5.58 -2.98 3.75
N ASN A 281 5.39 -1.75 4.19
CA ASN A 281 4.46 -1.44 5.26
C ASN A 281 3.04 -1.28 4.72
N SER A 282 2.04 -1.68 5.49
CA SER A 282 0.65 -1.30 5.24
C SER A 282 0.45 0.19 5.50
N ASP A 283 -0.71 0.72 5.12
CA ASP A 283 -1.11 2.04 5.59
C ASP A 283 -1.26 2.05 7.12
N LEU A 284 -0.83 3.17 7.74
CA LEU A 284 -1.10 3.45 9.14
C LEU A 284 -2.60 3.66 9.36
N VAL A 285 -3.15 3.07 10.40
CA VAL A 285 -4.55 3.25 10.80
C VAL A 285 -4.60 3.77 12.22
N PHE A 286 -5.26 4.92 12.43
CA PHE A 286 -5.55 5.43 13.76
C PHE A 286 -6.94 4.93 14.22
N ALA A 287 -6.97 4.26 15.35
CA ALA A 287 -8.20 3.89 16.06
C ALA A 287 -7.90 3.65 17.55
N ASN A 288 -8.90 3.75 18.42
CA ASN A 288 -8.80 3.40 19.85
C ASN A 288 -7.55 3.94 20.56
N ASN A 289 -7.17 5.19 20.26
CA ASN A 289 -5.95 5.85 20.77
C ASN A 289 -4.64 5.10 20.47
N SER A 290 -4.62 4.36 19.36
CA SER A 290 -3.44 3.63 18.90
C SER A 290 -3.25 3.79 17.39
N ILE A 291 -2.01 3.60 16.96
CA ILE A 291 -1.63 3.47 15.56
C ILE A 291 -1.38 1.99 15.28
N TYR A 292 -2.05 1.47 14.25
CA TYR A 292 -1.92 0.09 13.80
C TYR A 292 -1.36 0.05 12.38
N PHE A 293 -0.43 -0.86 12.14
CA PHE A 293 0.07 -1.19 10.81
C PHE A 293 0.76 -2.56 10.83
N SER A 294 0.93 -3.15 9.67
CA SER A 294 1.64 -4.42 9.47
C SER A 294 2.69 -4.28 8.37
N ASN A 295 3.57 -5.27 8.24
CA ASN A 295 4.56 -5.30 7.18
C ASN A 295 4.77 -6.72 6.61
N ASN A 296 5.52 -6.81 5.50
CA ASN A 296 5.90 -8.06 4.85
C ASN A 296 7.10 -8.78 5.53
N LYS A 297 7.48 -8.35 6.75
CA LYS A 297 8.48 -9.02 7.61
C LYS A 297 7.82 -9.78 8.75
N ASN A 298 6.55 -10.20 8.58
CA ASN A 298 5.74 -10.93 9.55
C ASN A 298 5.46 -10.16 10.84
N GLU A 299 5.21 -8.85 10.75
CA GLU A 299 4.95 -8.05 11.93
C GLU A 299 3.68 -7.21 11.76
N ILE A 300 2.86 -7.16 12.82
CA ILE A 300 1.81 -6.18 13.03
C ILE A 300 2.01 -5.50 14.37
N PHE A 301 1.81 -4.20 14.41
CA PHE A 301 2.10 -3.36 15.58
C PHE A 301 0.85 -2.65 16.06
N SER A 302 0.81 -2.42 17.37
CA SER A 302 0.01 -1.39 18.01
C SER A 302 0.93 -0.45 18.77
N ILE A 303 0.88 0.84 18.43
CA ILE A 303 1.66 1.89 19.06
C ILE A 303 0.70 2.86 19.77
N ASP A 304 0.99 3.20 21.03
CA ASP A 304 0.23 4.22 21.73
C ASP A 304 0.36 5.56 21.03
N SER A 305 -0.75 6.19 20.66
CA SER A 305 -0.73 7.39 19.84
C SER A 305 -0.19 8.64 20.54
N LYS A 306 -0.19 8.68 21.88
CA LYS A 306 0.32 9.82 22.65
C LYS A 306 1.80 9.71 22.96
N SER A 307 2.26 8.51 23.37
CA SER A 307 3.63 8.29 23.84
C SER A 307 4.56 7.70 22.81
N GLY A 308 4.05 7.11 21.74
CA GLY A 308 4.84 6.36 20.77
C GLY A 308 5.32 4.98 21.25
N ILE A 309 4.92 4.54 22.45
CA ILE A 309 5.33 3.25 23.00
C ILE A 309 4.61 2.13 22.26
N VAL A 310 5.36 1.12 21.84
CA VAL A 310 4.79 -0.11 21.27
C VAL A 310 4.03 -0.85 22.37
N LYS A 311 2.68 -0.89 22.26
CA LYS A 311 1.82 -1.60 23.21
C LYS A 311 2.00 -3.11 23.08
N TRP A 312 2.03 -3.57 21.84
CA TRP A 312 2.28 -4.97 21.50
C TRP A 312 2.71 -5.11 20.03
N LYS A 313 3.34 -6.22 19.75
CA LYS A 313 3.70 -6.70 18.41
C LYS A 313 3.28 -8.14 18.26
N GLN A 314 2.74 -8.52 17.09
CA GLN A 314 2.31 -9.89 16.79
C GLN A 314 2.82 -10.33 15.42
N THR A 315 2.86 -11.65 15.18
CA THR A 315 3.35 -12.22 13.91
C THR A 315 2.23 -12.31 12.88
N VAL A 316 2.24 -11.40 11.88
CA VAL A 316 1.32 -11.38 10.75
C VAL A 316 2.05 -10.85 9.51
N ASN A 317 2.14 -11.64 8.44
CA ASN A 317 2.76 -11.26 7.17
C ASN A 317 1.75 -10.52 6.29
N SER A 318 1.65 -9.21 6.42
CA SER A 318 0.68 -8.42 5.64
C SER A 318 1.20 -7.04 5.30
N SER A 319 1.08 -6.65 4.05
CA SER A 319 1.26 -5.27 3.58
C SER A 319 -0.08 -4.57 3.29
N LEU A 320 -1.21 -5.20 3.63
CA LEU A 320 -2.55 -4.64 3.46
C LEU A 320 -2.96 -3.80 4.66
N ARG A 321 -3.73 -2.73 4.39
CA ARG A 321 -4.29 -1.86 5.42
C ARG A 321 -5.18 -2.66 6.38
N PRO A 322 -4.89 -2.74 7.68
CA PRO A 322 -5.77 -3.36 8.65
C PRO A 322 -7.07 -2.57 8.81
N THR A 323 -8.11 -3.23 9.29
CA THR A 323 -9.39 -2.57 9.61
C THR A 323 -9.72 -2.83 11.07
N ILE A 324 -9.99 -1.77 11.82
CA ILE A 324 -10.31 -1.84 13.24
C ILE A 324 -11.81 -1.59 13.42
N ILE A 325 -12.48 -2.51 14.09
CA ILE A 325 -13.91 -2.44 14.39
C ILE A 325 -14.09 -2.78 15.87
N GLU A 326 -14.59 -1.83 16.65
CA GLU A 326 -14.72 -1.96 18.10
C GLU A 326 -13.36 -2.30 18.74
N ASN A 327 -13.23 -3.46 19.38
CA ASN A 327 -11.99 -3.97 19.98
C ASN A 327 -11.31 -5.06 19.14
N LEU A 328 -11.67 -5.20 17.86
CA LEU A 328 -11.14 -6.21 16.96
C LEU A 328 -10.32 -5.57 15.84
N ILE A 329 -9.21 -6.20 15.52
CA ILE A 329 -8.36 -5.87 14.37
C ILE A 329 -8.49 -6.99 13.34
N PHE A 330 -8.80 -6.60 12.11
CA PHE A 330 -8.81 -7.47 10.95
C PHE A 330 -7.58 -7.18 10.11
N SER A 331 -6.78 -8.21 9.87
CA SER A 331 -5.64 -8.18 8.96
C SER A 331 -5.68 -9.40 8.04
N ILE A 332 -5.25 -9.25 6.79
CA ILE A 332 -5.21 -10.36 5.84
C ILE A 332 -3.78 -10.53 5.35
N SER A 333 -3.23 -11.73 5.54
CA SER A 333 -1.85 -12.01 5.16
C SER A 333 -1.69 -12.12 3.64
N GLU A 334 -0.44 -12.01 3.15
CA GLU A 334 -0.10 -12.23 1.74
C GLU A 334 -0.50 -13.61 1.24
N GLU A 335 -0.55 -14.61 2.12
CA GLU A 335 -0.97 -15.98 1.83
C GLU A 335 -2.49 -16.17 1.85
N GLY A 336 -3.24 -15.10 2.19
CA GLY A 336 -4.70 -15.10 2.18
C GLY A 336 -5.37 -15.64 3.46
N TYR A 337 -4.67 -15.61 4.59
CA TYR A 337 -5.29 -15.89 5.88
C TYR A 337 -5.89 -14.60 6.48
N VAL A 338 -7.13 -14.69 6.89
CA VAL A 338 -7.80 -13.65 7.68
C VAL A 338 -7.44 -13.83 9.14
N PHE A 339 -6.82 -12.84 9.73
CA PHE A 339 -6.50 -12.75 11.15
C PHE A 339 -7.49 -11.83 11.85
N VAL A 340 -8.02 -12.27 12.98
CA VAL A 340 -8.78 -11.44 13.91
C VAL A 340 -8.00 -11.38 15.21
N LEU A 341 -7.62 -10.17 15.63
CA LEU A 341 -6.84 -9.94 16.83
C LEU A 341 -7.64 -9.05 17.81
N ASP A 342 -7.37 -9.23 19.10
CA ASP A 342 -7.80 -8.30 20.15
C ASP A 342 -6.95 -7.01 20.09
N ASP A 343 -7.57 -5.84 20.09
CA ASP A 343 -6.87 -4.55 19.90
C ASP A 343 -6.02 -4.14 21.11
N LYS A 344 -6.37 -4.61 22.32
CA LYS A 344 -5.65 -4.24 23.54
C LYS A 344 -4.42 -5.09 23.78
N THR A 345 -4.53 -6.40 23.49
CA THR A 345 -3.50 -7.39 23.84
C THR A 345 -2.67 -7.85 22.64
N GLY A 346 -3.19 -7.68 21.42
CA GLY A 346 -2.62 -8.27 20.20
C GLY A 346 -2.80 -9.77 20.08
N ASN A 347 -3.54 -10.41 21.00
CA ASN A 347 -3.79 -11.85 20.95
C ASN A 347 -4.57 -12.19 19.68
N ILE A 348 -4.11 -13.22 18.97
CA ILE A 348 -4.83 -13.77 17.83
C ILE A 348 -6.04 -14.55 18.33
N LEU A 349 -7.23 -14.08 18.00
CA LEU A 349 -8.49 -14.70 18.40
C LEU A 349 -8.93 -15.76 17.38
N LYS A 350 -8.73 -15.48 16.08
CA LYS A 350 -9.14 -16.38 14.99
C LYS A 350 -8.21 -16.23 13.81
N ILE A 351 -7.94 -17.35 13.13
CA ILE A 351 -7.30 -17.38 11.81
C ILE A 351 -8.15 -18.25 10.89
N THR A 352 -8.42 -17.77 9.67
CA THR A 352 -9.21 -18.49 8.69
C THR A 352 -8.56 -18.38 7.30
N ASN A 353 -8.45 -19.50 6.59
CA ASN A 353 -7.93 -19.51 5.23
C ASN A 353 -9.01 -19.03 4.24
N ALA A 354 -8.88 -17.80 3.76
CA ALA A 354 -9.78 -17.20 2.77
C ALA A 354 -9.63 -17.81 1.37
N LEU A 355 -8.50 -18.44 1.07
CA LEU A 355 -8.20 -19.00 -0.26
C LEU A 355 -8.44 -20.51 -0.36
N ARG A 356 -8.99 -21.17 0.66
CA ARG A 356 -9.14 -22.66 0.74
C ARG A 356 -9.79 -23.28 -0.49
N ASN A 357 -10.77 -22.60 -1.11
CA ASN A 357 -11.51 -23.10 -2.27
C ASN A 357 -10.94 -22.59 -3.61
N ILE A 358 -9.80 -21.91 -3.59
CA ILE A 358 -9.16 -21.40 -4.79
C ILE A 358 -7.95 -22.25 -5.12
N LYS A 359 -8.01 -22.94 -6.28
CA LYS A 359 -6.87 -23.74 -6.76
C LYS A 359 -5.74 -22.79 -7.20
N ASP A 360 -4.65 -22.80 -6.44
CA ASP A 360 -3.41 -22.11 -6.78
C ASP A 360 -2.22 -23.08 -6.73
N LYS A 361 -1.90 -23.63 -7.90
CA LYS A 361 -0.80 -24.61 -8.02
C LYS A 361 0.60 -24.01 -7.80
N LYS A 362 0.75 -22.69 -7.76
CA LYS A 362 2.05 -21.99 -7.75
C LYS A 362 2.19 -20.94 -6.65
N ASN A 363 1.25 -20.87 -5.70
CA ASN A 363 1.18 -19.83 -4.66
C ASN A 363 1.31 -18.40 -5.21
N LYS A 364 0.70 -18.14 -6.37
CA LYS A 364 0.76 -16.86 -7.07
C LYS A 364 -0.44 -15.96 -6.78
N ILE A 365 -1.50 -16.51 -6.20
CA ILE A 365 -2.71 -15.75 -5.90
C ILE A 365 -2.50 -15.03 -4.59
N LYS A 366 -2.58 -13.70 -4.64
CA LYS A 366 -2.38 -12.82 -3.49
C LYS A 366 -3.55 -11.87 -3.31
N PRO A 367 -3.93 -11.58 -2.06
CA PRO A 367 -4.80 -10.47 -1.71
C PRO A 367 -4.24 -9.13 -2.19
N THR A 368 -5.13 -8.25 -2.66
CA THR A 368 -4.77 -6.88 -3.09
C THR A 368 -5.41 -5.81 -2.21
N GLY A 369 -6.37 -6.19 -1.40
CA GLY A 369 -7.04 -5.33 -0.43
C GLY A 369 -8.41 -5.85 -0.06
N PHE A 370 -8.98 -5.31 1.00
CA PHE A 370 -10.28 -5.73 1.47
C PHE A 370 -11.06 -4.57 2.11
N VAL A 371 -12.36 -4.77 2.26
CA VAL A 371 -13.26 -3.96 3.10
C VAL A 371 -14.18 -4.89 3.88
N ILE A 372 -14.66 -4.41 5.02
CA ILE A 372 -15.66 -5.10 5.82
C ILE A 372 -16.98 -4.31 5.74
N ALA A 373 -18.04 -4.97 5.34
CA ALA A 373 -19.34 -4.36 5.18
C ALA A 373 -20.45 -5.34 5.62
N LYS A 374 -21.37 -4.89 6.50
CA LYS A 374 -22.46 -5.69 7.07
C LYS A 374 -22.01 -7.09 7.49
N ASN A 375 -20.92 -7.16 8.27
CA ASN A 375 -20.34 -8.42 8.74
C ASN A 375 -19.83 -9.37 7.64
N LYS A 376 -19.54 -8.85 6.45
CA LYS A 376 -18.90 -9.58 5.35
C LYS A 376 -17.56 -8.93 5.00
N ILE A 377 -16.56 -9.75 4.73
CA ILE A 377 -15.29 -9.31 4.17
C ILE A 377 -15.37 -9.46 2.65
N TYR A 378 -15.15 -8.38 1.93
CA TYR A 378 -14.98 -8.37 0.48
C TYR A 378 -13.49 -8.27 0.17
N LEU A 379 -12.88 -9.37 -0.25
CA LEU A 379 -11.45 -9.52 -0.47
C LEU A 379 -11.12 -9.57 -1.96
N SER A 380 -10.38 -8.58 -2.46
CA SER A 380 -9.89 -8.57 -3.84
C SER A 380 -8.60 -9.36 -3.99
N LEU A 381 -8.39 -9.96 -5.16
CA LEU A 381 -7.22 -10.76 -5.50
C LEU A 381 -6.52 -10.25 -6.77
N ASN A 382 -5.23 -10.56 -6.88
CA ASN A 382 -4.40 -10.21 -8.03
C ASN A 382 -4.77 -10.95 -9.34
N ASN A 383 -5.63 -11.95 -9.28
CA ASN A 383 -6.16 -12.67 -10.43
C ASN A 383 -7.57 -12.21 -10.87
N GLY A 384 -8.01 -11.04 -10.36
CA GLY A 384 -9.29 -10.43 -10.72
C GLY A 384 -10.52 -11.05 -10.09
N ARG A 385 -10.36 -11.85 -9.05
CA ARG A 385 -11.47 -12.39 -8.26
C ARG A 385 -11.72 -11.52 -7.04
N LEU A 386 -12.98 -11.47 -6.63
CA LEU A 386 -13.44 -10.92 -5.37
C LEU A 386 -14.09 -12.04 -4.55
N ILE A 387 -13.67 -12.20 -3.31
CA ILE A 387 -14.23 -13.21 -2.41
C ILE A 387 -15.11 -12.52 -1.38
N LYS A 388 -16.33 -13.04 -1.16
CA LYS A 388 -17.21 -12.68 -0.04
C LYS A 388 -17.05 -13.71 1.06
N ILE A 389 -16.67 -13.26 2.26
CA ILE A 389 -16.40 -14.09 3.43
C ILE A 389 -17.31 -13.61 4.57
N ASP A 390 -17.95 -14.51 5.24
CA ASP A 390 -18.73 -14.21 6.44
C ASP A 390 -17.80 -13.97 7.63
N VAL A 391 -17.94 -12.83 8.30
CA VAL A 391 -17.09 -12.47 9.45
C VAL A 391 -17.35 -13.38 10.64
N LEU A 392 -18.63 -13.77 10.87
CA LEU A 392 -19.03 -14.58 12.01
C LEU A 392 -18.32 -15.93 12.00
N THR A 393 -18.39 -16.63 10.88
CA THR A 393 -17.84 -17.98 10.72
C THR A 393 -16.42 -17.99 10.17
N GLY A 394 -16.04 -16.96 9.41
CA GLY A 394 -14.82 -16.91 8.60
C GLY A 394 -14.91 -17.75 7.31
N LEU A 395 -16.08 -18.30 7.00
CA LEU A 395 -16.26 -19.14 5.81
C LEU A 395 -16.51 -18.30 4.57
N GLN A 396 -15.94 -18.77 3.46
CA GLN A 396 -16.15 -18.22 2.14
C GLN A 396 -17.59 -18.51 1.68
N GLU A 397 -18.36 -17.45 1.36
CA GLU A 397 -19.70 -17.57 0.82
C GLU A 397 -19.69 -17.65 -0.70
N ASN A 398 -19.03 -16.67 -1.37
CA ASN A 398 -19.02 -16.55 -2.83
C ASN A 398 -17.67 -16.15 -3.36
N ILE A 399 -17.40 -16.54 -4.61
CA ILE A 399 -16.26 -16.07 -5.42
C ILE A 399 -16.81 -15.44 -6.70
N TYR A 400 -16.57 -14.15 -6.87
CA TYR A 400 -16.96 -13.40 -8.07
C TYR A 400 -15.77 -13.23 -8.99
N LYS A 401 -15.93 -13.53 -10.28
CA LYS A 401 -14.93 -13.24 -11.31
C LYS A 401 -15.20 -11.83 -11.87
N ILE A 402 -14.47 -10.84 -11.38
CA ILE A 402 -14.63 -9.45 -11.80
C ILE A 402 -13.86 -9.18 -13.10
N HIS A 403 -12.63 -9.70 -13.20
CA HIS A 403 -11.76 -9.53 -14.36
C HIS A 403 -10.78 -10.71 -14.51
N GLY A 404 -9.92 -10.70 -15.54
CA GLY A 404 -8.88 -11.70 -15.76
C GLY A 404 -7.49 -11.32 -15.20
N SER A 405 -7.32 -10.11 -14.66
CA SER A 405 -6.06 -9.60 -14.11
C SER A 405 -6.29 -8.89 -12.77
N LYS A 406 -5.21 -8.42 -12.13
CA LYS A 406 -5.24 -7.72 -10.85
C LYS A 406 -6.31 -6.63 -10.80
N ILE A 407 -7.05 -6.61 -9.70
CA ILE A 407 -7.98 -5.55 -9.31
C ILE A 407 -7.51 -4.88 -8.02
N SER A 408 -7.92 -3.62 -7.82
CA SER A 408 -7.60 -2.85 -6.62
C SER A 408 -8.30 -3.39 -5.37
N ARG A 409 -7.97 -2.82 -4.22
CA ARG A 409 -8.85 -2.91 -3.05
C ARG A 409 -10.27 -2.44 -3.41
N PRO A 410 -11.32 -2.94 -2.73
CA PRO A 410 -12.67 -2.42 -2.92
C PRO A 410 -12.82 -1.03 -2.29
N TYR A 411 -13.64 -0.19 -2.94
CA TYR A 411 -14.11 1.10 -2.42
C TYR A 411 -15.63 1.09 -2.40
N VAL A 412 -16.26 1.73 -1.42
CA VAL A 412 -17.72 1.77 -1.30
C VAL A 412 -18.19 3.22 -1.17
N LEU A 413 -19.13 3.60 -2.01
CA LEU A 413 -19.82 4.90 -1.96
C LEU A 413 -21.30 4.70 -2.29
N ASN A 414 -22.19 5.24 -1.44
CA ASN A 414 -23.65 5.30 -1.67
C ASN A 414 -24.26 3.95 -2.12
N GLY A 415 -23.88 2.85 -1.47
CA GLY A 415 -24.41 1.53 -1.79
C GLY A 415 -23.82 0.86 -3.05
N ASN A 416 -22.81 1.46 -3.67
CA ASN A 416 -22.09 0.89 -4.80
C ASN A 416 -20.67 0.51 -4.40
N MET A 417 -20.15 -0.60 -4.95
CA MET A 417 -18.73 -0.96 -4.82
C MET A 417 -17.98 -0.62 -6.11
N TYR A 418 -16.80 -0.06 -5.93
CA TYR A 418 -15.90 0.31 -7.03
C TYR A 418 -14.59 -0.45 -6.91
N LEU A 419 -14.12 -0.97 -8.02
CA LEU A 419 -12.85 -1.66 -8.19
C LEU A 419 -12.10 -1.05 -9.37
N ILE A 420 -10.79 -0.92 -9.26
CA ILE A 420 -9.97 -0.43 -10.37
C ILE A 420 -9.18 -1.60 -10.94
N LYS A 421 -9.09 -1.68 -12.24
CA LYS A 421 -8.09 -2.45 -12.96
C LYS A 421 -7.19 -1.53 -13.76
N ASP A 422 -6.20 -2.06 -14.44
CA ASP A 422 -5.19 -1.30 -15.15
C ASP A 422 -5.72 -0.26 -16.17
N ASN A 423 -6.93 -0.43 -16.67
CA ASN A 423 -7.53 0.42 -17.71
C ASN A 423 -9.03 0.69 -17.53
N ALA A 424 -9.61 0.39 -16.37
CA ALA A 424 -11.02 0.70 -16.11
C ALA A 424 -11.35 0.77 -14.62
N ILE A 425 -12.37 1.58 -14.29
CA ILE A 425 -13.13 1.45 -13.05
C ILE A 425 -14.30 0.52 -13.31
N ILE A 426 -14.51 -0.44 -12.41
CA ILE A 426 -15.64 -1.36 -12.42
C ILE A 426 -16.53 -0.97 -11.24
N LYS A 427 -17.82 -0.79 -11.49
CA LYS A 427 -18.86 -0.51 -10.52
C LYS A 427 -19.80 -1.71 -10.43
N SER A 428 -20.12 -2.11 -9.21
CA SER A 428 -21.17 -3.08 -8.90
C SER A 428 -22.30 -2.36 -8.20
N ASN A 429 -23.50 -2.57 -8.68
CA ASN A 429 -24.72 -2.04 -8.08
C ASN A 429 -25.28 -3.03 -7.07
#